data_c8af375803f40b956398e98942f52aa5
#
_entry.id   c8af375803f40b956398e98942f52aa5
#
_cell.length_a   1.000
_cell.length_b   1.000
_cell.length_c   1.000
_cell.angle_alpha   90.00
_cell.angle_beta   90.00
_cell.angle_gamma   90.00
#
_symmetry.space_group_name_H-M   'P 1'
#
loop_
_entity.id
_entity.type
_entity.pdbx_description
1 polymer ?
#
loop_
_entity_poly.entity_id
_entity_poly.type
_entity_poly.pdbx_seq_one_letter_code
_entity_poly.pdbx_strand_id
1 'polypeptide(L)'
;MNFIDELRWRGMLHDMMPGTEEQLQREMTAGYIGFDPTAASLHIGNLATVMLLVHLQRAGHKPYALVGGATGMIGDPSGKAAEREFLSEETLRRNQKGIRAQLEKFLDFDSGKNSAEMVNNYDWFSGISFLDFLREAGKYLTVNYMMAKDSVKKRLETGISFTEFSYQLLQGYDFYWLYKNRNVRLQMGGSDQWGNITTGTELIRRKEAGETGADIKLERDEKAGREAFALTTPLVTKADGTKFGKSESGNVWLDPVMTSPYQFYQFWLNTTDADCPRLIRVFTLLPKNEIETLEQQHADAPHLRILQRAIAQDVTIRVHGQKGYDLAVKASEVLFGKATLKTLQSIEIDEFTVIFEGVPQTEITANELAEANDITDLLSVASRGEVYTSKGEARRAISQNAVSVNKIKVADPAAAVPTSWLQDRYLLISKGKKNHLLKKV
;
A
#
# COMPACT_ATOMS: atom_id res chain seq x y z
N MET A 1 13.61 4.57 22.16
CA MET A 1 12.25 5.12 22.33
C MET A 1 11.34 3.91 22.53
N ASN A 2 10.38 3.93 23.47
CA ASN A 2 9.43 2.84 23.59
C ASN A 2 8.43 2.85 22.42
N PHE A 3 7.65 1.78 22.26
CA PHE A 3 6.72 1.65 21.13
C PHE A 3 5.71 2.80 21.01
N ILE A 4 5.08 3.16 22.12
CA ILE A 4 4.04 4.20 22.13
C ILE A 4 4.64 5.59 21.85
N ASP A 5 5.79 5.90 22.43
CA ASP A 5 6.48 7.17 22.16
C ASP A 5 6.92 7.29 20.68
N GLU A 6 7.38 6.17 20.09
CA GLU A 6 7.72 6.12 18.66
C GLU A 6 6.49 6.41 17.80
N LEU A 7 5.34 5.78 18.12
CA LEU A 7 4.11 6.02 17.38
C LEU A 7 3.58 7.45 17.52
N ARG A 8 3.64 8.01 18.75
CA ARG A 8 3.24 9.42 19.00
C ARG A 8 4.10 10.38 18.17
N TRP A 9 5.42 10.21 18.23
CA TRP A 9 6.33 11.08 17.50
C TRP A 9 6.13 10.96 15.96
N ARG A 10 5.88 9.76 15.45
CA ARG A 10 5.62 9.52 14.02
C ARG A 10 4.23 9.96 13.56
N GLY A 11 3.33 10.32 14.49
CA GLY A 11 1.93 10.60 14.16
C GLY A 11 1.14 9.36 13.76
N MET A 12 1.55 8.20 14.25
CA MET A 12 0.95 6.90 13.96
C MET A 12 0.01 6.40 15.08
N LEU A 13 -0.18 7.13 16.14
CA LEU A 13 -1.15 6.82 17.21
C LEU A 13 -2.43 7.62 17.00
N HIS A 14 -3.57 6.92 16.82
CA HIS A 14 -4.90 7.53 16.72
C HIS A 14 -5.69 7.29 18.02
N ASP A 15 -6.15 6.06 18.24
CA ASP A 15 -6.84 5.67 19.46
C ASP A 15 -6.08 4.54 20.16
N MET A 16 -6.19 4.51 21.48
CA MET A 16 -5.58 3.49 22.33
C MET A 16 -6.46 3.23 23.53
N MET A 17 -6.68 1.96 23.87
CA MET A 17 -7.40 1.59 25.09
C MET A 17 -6.57 1.92 26.34
N PRO A 18 -7.21 2.37 27.43
CA PRO A 18 -6.54 2.53 28.74
C PRO A 18 -5.84 1.23 29.19
N GLY A 19 -4.64 1.36 29.73
CA GLY A 19 -3.82 0.22 30.18
C GLY A 19 -2.91 -0.38 29.10
N THR A 20 -3.05 0.03 27.83
CA THR A 20 -2.22 -0.49 26.74
C THR A 20 -0.75 -0.12 26.90
N GLU A 21 -0.47 1.13 27.25
CA GLU A 21 0.91 1.61 27.43
C GLU A 21 1.59 0.94 28.62
N GLU A 22 0.88 0.79 29.73
CA GLU A 22 1.36 0.09 30.92
C GLU A 22 1.65 -1.39 30.62
N GLN A 23 0.79 -2.07 29.86
CA GLN A 23 1.03 -3.45 29.43
C GLN A 23 2.30 -3.58 28.60
N LEU A 24 2.50 -2.70 27.63
CA LEU A 24 3.66 -2.69 26.76
C LEU A 24 4.97 -2.34 27.48
N GLN A 25 4.88 -1.53 28.55
CA GLN A 25 6.05 -1.22 29.37
C GLN A 25 6.38 -2.33 30.37
N ARG A 26 5.38 -3.10 30.81
CA ARG A 26 5.53 -4.14 31.82
C ARG A 26 6.24 -5.38 31.29
N GLU A 27 5.91 -5.83 30.09
CA GLU A 27 6.42 -7.08 29.53
C GLU A 27 6.38 -7.10 27.99
N MET A 28 7.14 -8.03 27.40
CA MET A 28 7.02 -8.34 25.97
C MET A 28 5.59 -8.78 25.68
N THR A 29 4.89 -8.02 24.87
CA THR A 29 3.49 -8.23 24.53
C THR A 29 3.38 -8.73 23.08
N ALA A 30 2.58 -9.77 22.87
CA ALA A 30 2.23 -10.19 21.52
C ALA A 30 1.08 -9.35 20.98
N GLY A 31 1.24 -8.81 19.76
CA GLY A 31 0.23 -8.00 19.09
C GLY A 31 0.02 -8.46 17.64
N TYR A 32 -1.19 -8.24 17.10
CA TYR A 32 -1.49 -8.67 15.74
C TYR A 32 -2.24 -7.62 14.90
N ILE A 33 -2.13 -7.78 13.58
CA ILE A 33 -2.94 -7.10 12.57
C ILE A 33 -3.44 -8.12 11.57
N GLY A 34 -4.72 -8.00 11.17
CA GLY A 34 -5.33 -8.80 10.12
C GLY A 34 -5.23 -8.14 8.74
N PHE A 35 -4.96 -8.96 7.73
CA PHE A 35 -4.89 -8.56 6.33
C PHE A 35 -5.80 -9.48 5.50
N ASP A 36 -6.94 -8.95 5.05
CA ASP A 36 -7.83 -9.68 4.17
C ASP A 36 -7.27 -9.77 2.74
N PRO A 37 -7.22 -10.97 2.14
CA PRO A 37 -6.61 -11.21 0.85
C PRO A 37 -7.51 -10.81 -0.33
N THR A 38 -7.92 -9.55 -0.38
CA THR A 38 -8.81 -9.00 -1.41
C THR A 38 -8.14 -8.80 -2.77
N ALA A 39 -6.81 -8.87 -2.82
CA ALA A 39 -5.98 -8.84 -4.03
C ALA A 39 -4.72 -9.69 -3.79
N ALA A 40 -4.00 -10.03 -4.87
CA ALA A 40 -2.75 -10.78 -4.80
C ALA A 40 -1.59 -9.98 -4.19
N SER A 41 -1.78 -8.71 -3.93
CA SER A 41 -0.77 -7.80 -3.36
C SER A 41 -1.41 -6.87 -2.33
N LEU A 42 -0.60 -6.48 -1.35
CA LEU A 42 -0.82 -5.28 -0.55
C LEU A 42 -0.52 -4.03 -1.40
N HIS A 43 -1.11 -2.91 -1.04
CA HIS A 43 -0.83 -1.60 -1.64
C HIS A 43 -0.33 -0.61 -0.59
N ILE A 44 0.13 0.56 -1.01
CA ILE A 44 0.68 1.58 -0.10
C ILE A 44 -0.29 1.92 1.05
N GLY A 45 -1.61 1.88 0.82
CA GLY A 45 -2.59 2.11 1.88
C GLY A 45 -2.50 1.10 3.03
N ASN A 46 -2.09 -0.15 2.75
CA ASN A 46 -1.86 -1.17 3.79
C ASN A 46 -0.49 -1.00 4.47
N LEU A 47 0.46 -0.35 3.79
CA LEU A 47 1.83 -0.26 4.29
C LEU A 47 1.91 0.45 5.66
N ALA A 48 1.03 1.43 5.91
CA ALA A 48 0.98 2.11 7.22
C ALA A 48 0.66 1.13 8.37
N THR A 49 -0.25 0.18 8.16
CA THR A 49 -0.55 -0.85 9.17
C THR A 49 0.55 -1.91 9.27
N VAL A 50 1.22 -2.24 8.15
CA VAL A 50 2.43 -3.08 8.20
C VAL A 50 3.52 -2.42 9.04
N MET A 51 3.71 -1.11 8.91
CA MET A 51 4.69 -0.37 9.71
C MET A 51 4.38 -0.41 11.22
N LEU A 52 3.12 -0.53 11.65
CA LEU A 52 2.80 -0.77 13.06
C LEU A 52 3.41 -2.08 13.58
N LEU A 53 3.30 -3.18 12.82
CA LEU A 53 3.92 -4.47 13.20
C LEU A 53 5.45 -4.36 13.23
N VAL A 54 6.04 -3.64 12.26
CA VAL A 54 7.48 -3.42 12.21
C VAL A 54 7.95 -2.65 13.46
N HIS A 55 7.28 -1.55 13.82
CA HIS A 55 7.63 -0.78 15.01
C HIS A 55 7.40 -1.57 16.31
N LEU A 56 6.33 -2.38 16.37
CA LEU A 56 6.06 -3.28 17.49
C LEU A 56 7.24 -4.24 17.69
N GLN A 57 7.70 -4.89 16.61
CA GLN A 57 8.84 -5.82 16.65
C GLN A 57 10.15 -5.13 17.03
N ARG A 58 10.44 -3.96 16.46
CA ARG A 58 11.63 -3.16 16.78
C ARG A 58 11.66 -2.68 18.21
N ALA A 59 10.51 -2.52 18.85
CA ALA A 59 10.40 -2.20 20.28
C ALA A 59 10.54 -3.41 21.20
N GLY A 60 10.81 -4.62 20.66
CA GLY A 60 11.02 -5.85 21.42
C GLY A 60 9.76 -6.66 21.70
N HIS A 61 8.62 -6.30 21.11
CA HIS A 61 7.36 -7.03 21.20
C HIS A 61 7.21 -8.04 20.08
N LYS A 62 6.29 -9.00 20.24
CA LYS A 62 6.09 -10.09 19.27
C LYS A 62 4.95 -9.79 18.28
N PRO A 63 5.22 -9.60 16.98
CA PRO A 63 4.18 -9.36 16.00
C PRO A 63 3.60 -10.67 15.46
N TYR A 64 2.27 -10.69 15.30
CA TYR A 64 1.54 -11.68 14.53
C TYR A 64 0.91 -11.00 13.30
N ALA A 65 1.16 -11.55 12.12
CA ALA A 65 0.48 -11.15 10.89
C ALA A 65 -0.60 -12.18 10.56
N LEU A 66 -1.86 -11.80 10.70
CA LEU A 66 -2.99 -12.65 10.39
C LEU A 66 -3.42 -12.45 8.95
N VAL A 67 -3.41 -13.51 8.16
CA VAL A 67 -3.99 -13.52 6.81
C VAL A 67 -5.44 -14.01 6.92
N GLY A 68 -6.37 -13.19 6.45
CA GLY A 68 -7.80 -13.43 6.55
C GLY A 68 -8.31 -14.49 5.58
N GLY A 69 -7.98 -15.78 5.80
CA GLY A 69 -8.47 -16.87 4.94
C GLY A 69 -9.97 -17.07 5.05
N ALA A 70 -10.53 -17.00 6.25
CA ALA A 70 -11.98 -17.10 6.47
C ALA A 70 -12.67 -15.74 6.30
N THR A 71 -12.12 -14.68 6.91
CA THR A 71 -12.71 -13.32 6.82
C THR A 71 -12.70 -12.77 5.39
N GLY A 72 -11.72 -13.13 4.58
CA GLY A 72 -11.68 -12.79 3.16
C GLY A 72 -12.79 -13.42 2.31
N MET A 73 -13.41 -14.51 2.79
CA MET A 73 -14.60 -15.11 2.16
C MET A 73 -15.89 -14.33 2.48
N ILE A 74 -15.88 -13.51 3.54
CA ILE A 74 -17.05 -12.77 4.02
C ILE A 74 -16.99 -11.31 3.57
N GLY A 75 -15.84 -10.65 3.75
CA GLY A 75 -15.60 -9.25 3.37
C GLY A 75 -15.94 -8.26 4.48
N ASP A 76 -14.94 -7.42 4.83
CA ASP A 76 -15.05 -6.37 5.84
C ASP A 76 -15.91 -5.20 5.34
N PRO A 77 -17.00 -4.81 6.05
CA PRO A 77 -17.82 -3.65 5.71
C PRO A 77 -17.17 -2.31 6.04
N SER A 78 -16.13 -2.29 6.88
CA SER A 78 -15.52 -1.05 7.38
C SER A 78 -15.02 -0.14 6.25
N GLY A 79 -15.48 1.12 6.27
CA GLY A 79 -15.07 2.13 5.27
C GLY A 79 -15.58 1.90 3.85
N LYS A 80 -16.59 1.02 3.66
CA LYS A 80 -17.19 0.69 2.35
C LYS A 80 -18.63 1.15 2.26
N ALA A 81 -19.05 1.52 1.04
CA ALA A 81 -20.44 1.90 0.74
C ALA A 81 -21.28 0.74 0.19
N ALA A 82 -20.62 -0.34 -0.31
CA ALA A 82 -21.27 -1.50 -0.90
C ALA A 82 -20.63 -2.80 -0.39
N GLU A 83 -21.41 -3.88 -0.41
CA GLU A 83 -20.95 -5.23 -0.11
C GLU A 83 -19.87 -5.68 -1.10
N ARG A 84 -18.92 -6.51 -0.64
CA ARG A 84 -17.85 -7.04 -1.49
C ARG A 84 -18.35 -8.26 -2.27
N GLU A 85 -17.83 -8.40 -3.49
CA GLU A 85 -18.01 -9.64 -4.26
C GLU A 85 -17.22 -10.77 -3.61
N PHE A 86 -17.80 -11.96 -3.57
CA PHE A 86 -17.15 -13.15 -3.07
C PHE A 86 -16.08 -13.63 -4.04
N LEU A 87 -14.88 -13.84 -3.52
CA LEU A 87 -13.78 -14.40 -4.28
C LEU A 87 -13.84 -15.93 -4.26
N SER A 88 -13.42 -16.58 -5.36
CA SER A 88 -13.27 -18.04 -5.38
C SER A 88 -12.16 -18.48 -4.43
N GLU A 89 -12.24 -19.70 -3.91
CA GLU A 89 -11.22 -20.27 -3.01
C GLU A 89 -9.84 -20.27 -3.65
N GLU A 90 -9.74 -20.57 -4.94
CA GLU A 90 -8.47 -20.54 -5.69
C GLU A 90 -7.87 -19.11 -5.70
N THR A 91 -8.69 -18.11 -5.99
CA THR A 91 -8.28 -16.70 -5.96
C THR A 91 -7.81 -16.27 -4.58
N LEU A 92 -8.56 -16.65 -3.53
CA LEU A 92 -8.17 -16.36 -2.14
C LEU A 92 -6.83 -16.99 -1.78
N ARG A 93 -6.60 -18.27 -2.11
CA ARG A 93 -5.33 -18.96 -1.85
C ARG A 93 -4.16 -18.33 -2.59
N ARG A 94 -4.36 -17.92 -3.84
CA ARG A 94 -3.35 -17.17 -4.61
C ARG A 94 -3.03 -15.83 -3.94
N ASN A 95 -4.04 -15.07 -3.55
CA ASN A 95 -3.89 -13.78 -2.90
C ASN A 95 -3.18 -13.92 -1.54
N GLN A 96 -3.52 -14.92 -0.75
CA GLN A 96 -2.88 -15.22 0.53
C GLN A 96 -1.36 -15.45 0.36
N LYS A 97 -0.95 -16.21 -0.66
CA LYS A 97 0.46 -16.45 -0.95
C LYS A 97 1.21 -15.15 -1.27
N GLY A 98 0.60 -14.28 -2.08
CA GLY A 98 1.18 -13.00 -2.45
C GLY A 98 1.37 -12.07 -1.24
N ILE A 99 0.33 -11.92 -0.40
CA ILE A 99 0.40 -11.12 0.83
C ILE A 99 1.45 -11.67 1.80
N ARG A 100 1.47 -12.99 1.98
CA ARG A 100 2.46 -13.65 2.85
C ARG A 100 3.89 -13.32 2.42
N ALA A 101 4.20 -13.51 1.13
CA ALA A 101 5.53 -13.23 0.59
C ALA A 101 5.95 -11.76 0.73
N GLN A 102 4.98 -10.83 0.76
CA GLN A 102 5.25 -9.42 1.00
C GLN A 102 5.52 -9.14 2.48
N LEU A 103 4.69 -9.65 3.39
CA LEU A 103 4.87 -9.47 4.84
C LEU A 103 6.21 -10.04 5.34
N GLU A 104 6.67 -11.14 4.74
CA GLU A 104 7.98 -11.75 5.03
C GLU A 104 9.18 -10.81 4.70
N LYS A 105 8.99 -9.76 3.90
CA LYS A 105 10.03 -8.75 3.64
C LYS A 105 10.12 -7.66 4.71
N PHE A 106 9.10 -7.49 5.53
CA PHE A 106 9.02 -6.42 6.51
C PHE A 106 9.30 -6.87 7.94
N LEU A 107 9.01 -8.12 8.25
CA LEU A 107 9.08 -8.68 9.60
C LEU A 107 10.21 -9.71 9.67
N ASP A 108 10.88 -9.78 10.82
CA ASP A 108 11.90 -10.75 11.10
C ASP A 108 11.27 -11.98 11.78
N PHE A 109 11.36 -13.12 11.11
CA PHE A 109 10.81 -14.41 11.55
C PHE A 109 11.80 -15.23 12.37
N ASP A 110 13.06 -14.79 12.48
CA ASP A 110 14.15 -15.51 13.11
C ASP A 110 14.83 -14.73 14.26
N SER A 111 14.22 -13.62 14.73
CA SER A 111 14.77 -12.75 15.78
C SER A 111 14.71 -13.33 17.21
N GLY A 112 14.36 -14.59 17.37
CA GLY A 112 14.30 -15.26 18.66
C GLY A 112 12.97 -15.08 19.39
N LYS A 113 12.98 -14.53 20.61
CA LYS A 113 11.75 -14.46 21.45
C LYS A 113 10.64 -13.62 20.84
N ASN A 114 10.99 -12.58 20.09
CA ASN A 114 10.03 -11.68 19.41
C ASN A 114 9.97 -11.92 17.89
N SER A 115 10.36 -13.11 17.44
CA SER A 115 10.17 -13.52 16.03
C SER A 115 8.71 -13.34 15.63
N ALA A 116 8.50 -12.78 14.44
CA ALA A 116 7.17 -12.66 13.86
C ALA A 116 6.56 -14.06 13.62
N GLU A 117 5.25 -14.15 13.73
CA GLU A 117 4.51 -15.33 13.29
C GLU A 117 3.43 -14.94 12.29
N MET A 118 3.25 -15.79 11.29
CA MET A 118 2.16 -15.65 10.32
C MET A 118 1.11 -16.70 10.60
N VAL A 119 -0.15 -16.28 10.72
CA VAL A 119 -1.29 -17.14 11.01
C VAL A 119 -2.40 -16.92 9.99
N ASN A 120 -3.24 -17.93 9.80
CA ASN A 120 -4.38 -17.87 8.90
C ASN A 120 -5.65 -18.21 9.70
N ASN A 121 -6.64 -17.32 9.72
CA ASN A 121 -7.86 -17.58 10.47
C ASN A 121 -8.72 -18.71 9.89
N TYR A 122 -8.49 -19.15 8.67
CA TYR A 122 -9.09 -20.35 8.13
C TYR A 122 -8.77 -21.60 8.97
N ASP A 123 -7.58 -21.64 9.59
CA ASP A 123 -7.13 -22.80 10.37
C ASP A 123 -8.01 -23.10 11.58
N TRP A 124 -8.62 -22.09 12.20
CA TRP A 124 -9.55 -22.30 13.32
C TRP A 124 -11.01 -22.21 12.91
N PHE A 125 -11.36 -21.49 11.85
CA PHE A 125 -12.75 -21.43 11.40
C PHE A 125 -13.18 -22.66 10.62
N SER A 126 -12.30 -23.34 9.91
CA SER A 126 -12.64 -24.54 9.12
C SER A 126 -13.13 -25.72 9.98
N GLY A 127 -12.74 -25.75 11.25
CA GLY A 127 -13.11 -26.82 12.19
C GLY A 127 -14.28 -26.49 13.11
N ILE A 128 -14.77 -25.24 13.14
CA ILE A 128 -15.88 -24.84 14.03
C ILE A 128 -17.21 -24.94 13.28
N SER A 129 -18.22 -25.62 13.88
CA SER A 129 -19.55 -25.59 13.30
C SER A 129 -20.24 -24.24 13.55
N PHE A 130 -21.23 -23.91 12.71
CA PHE A 130 -22.05 -22.71 12.90
C PHE A 130 -22.71 -22.66 14.30
N LEU A 131 -23.19 -23.76 14.80
CA LEU A 131 -23.81 -23.84 16.13
C LEU A 131 -22.79 -23.62 17.24
N ASP A 132 -21.59 -24.16 17.10
CA ASP A 132 -20.53 -23.96 18.08
C ASP A 132 -20.05 -22.50 18.06
N PHE A 133 -19.93 -21.89 16.88
CA PHE A 133 -19.59 -20.48 16.76
C PHE A 133 -20.62 -19.56 17.44
N LEU A 134 -21.92 -19.83 17.27
CA LEU A 134 -22.97 -19.09 17.96
C LEU A 134 -22.86 -19.23 19.48
N ARG A 135 -22.49 -20.42 19.97
CA ARG A 135 -22.26 -20.65 21.42
C ARG A 135 -20.98 -19.99 21.92
N GLU A 136 -19.92 -20.02 21.12
CA GLU A 136 -18.58 -19.52 21.52
C GLU A 136 -18.44 -18.02 21.40
N ALA A 137 -19.09 -17.37 20.44
CA ALA A 137 -19.01 -15.93 20.21
C ALA A 137 -20.39 -15.25 20.33
N GLY A 138 -21.42 -15.77 19.67
CA GLY A 138 -22.71 -15.08 19.51
C GLY A 138 -23.42 -14.74 20.82
N LYS A 139 -23.40 -15.63 21.80
CA LYS A 139 -24.09 -15.40 23.08
C LYS A 139 -23.47 -14.32 23.96
N TYR A 140 -22.21 -13.94 23.69
CA TYR A 140 -21.48 -12.94 24.48
C TYR A 140 -21.65 -11.52 23.95
N LEU A 141 -22.07 -11.33 22.72
CA LEU A 141 -22.24 -10.03 22.10
C LEU A 141 -23.70 -9.79 21.71
N THR A 142 -24.31 -8.73 22.28
CA THR A 142 -25.71 -8.42 21.98
C THR A 142 -25.84 -7.72 20.62
N VAL A 143 -26.98 -7.95 19.94
CA VAL A 143 -27.30 -7.26 18.68
C VAL A 143 -27.24 -5.75 18.86
N ASN A 144 -27.76 -5.21 19.97
CA ASN A 144 -27.70 -3.78 20.27
C ASN A 144 -26.26 -3.23 20.33
N TYR A 145 -25.33 -3.99 20.96
CA TYR A 145 -23.92 -3.64 20.97
C TYR A 145 -23.32 -3.60 19.58
N MET A 146 -23.63 -4.59 18.77
CA MET A 146 -23.14 -4.69 17.39
C MET A 146 -23.71 -3.57 16.49
N MET A 147 -24.99 -3.26 16.62
CA MET A 147 -25.67 -2.19 15.88
C MET A 147 -25.18 -0.79 16.27
N ALA A 148 -24.65 -0.61 17.47
CA ALA A 148 -24.14 0.66 17.95
C ALA A 148 -22.79 1.05 17.31
N LYS A 149 -22.11 0.15 16.60
CA LYS A 149 -20.84 0.45 15.92
C LYS A 149 -21.05 1.38 14.73
N ASP A 150 -20.17 2.37 14.55
CA ASP A 150 -20.32 3.37 13.48
C ASP A 150 -20.24 2.78 12.07
N SER A 151 -19.45 1.72 11.87
CA SER A 151 -19.39 0.96 10.62
C SER A 151 -20.73 0.33 10.26
N VAL A 152 -21.47 -0.17 11.27
CA VAL A 152 -22.79 -0.78 11.10
C VAL A 152 -23.87 0.28 10.93
N LYS A 153 -23.90 1.32 11.76
CA LYS A 153 -24.89 2.41 11.68
C LYS A 153 -25.01 3.00 10.28
N LYS A 154 -23.88 3.31 9.66
CA LYS A 154 -23.84 3.86 8.28
C LYS A 154 -24.42 2.90 7.24
N ARG A 155 -24.29 1.59 7.46
CA ARG A 155 -24.79 0.55 6.55
C ARG A 155 -26.25 0.20 6.78
N LEU A 156 -26.79 0.40 7.98
CA LEU A 156 -28.21 0.17 8.28
C LEU A 156 -29.14 1.05 7.42
N GLU A 157 -28.72 2.24 7.05
CA GLU A 157 -29.50 3.16 6.19
C GLU A 157 -29.60 2.67 4.74
N THR A 158 -28.56 1.99 4.25
CA THR A 158 -28.48 1.50 2.85
C THR A 158 -28.74 0.00 2.71
N GLY A 159 -28.91 -0.70 3.82
CA GLY A 159 -29.03 -2.15 3.91
C GLY A 159 -27.68 -2.82 4.17
N ILE A 160 -27.67 -3.78 5.09
CA ILE A 160 -26.52 -4.62 5.43
C ILE A 160 -26.98 -6.08 5.42
N SER A 161 -26.25 -6.97 4.75
CA SER A 161 -26.53 -8.40 4.80
C SER A 161 -26.15 -8.99 6.17
N PHE A 162 -26.75 -10.13 6.51
CA PHE A 162 -26.37 -10.86 7.72
C PHE A 162 -24.89 -11.26 7.68
N THR A 163 -24.39 -11.64 6.52
CA THR A 163 -22.99 -12.00 6.29
C THR A 163 -22.06 -10.83 6.64
N GLU A 164 -22.31 -9.66 6.06
CA GLU A 164 -21.56 -8.45 6.31
C GLU A 164 -21.65 -8.00 7.79
N PHE A 165 -22.85 -8.07 8.38
CA PHE A 165 -23.08 -7.77 9.79
C PHE A 165 -22.30 -8.69 10.73
N SER A 166 -22.16 -9.98 10.34
CA SER A 166 -21.45 -10.99 11.13
C SER A 166 -19.93 -10.84 11.12
N TYR A 167 -19.37 -10.06 10.19
CA TYR A 167 -17.91 -9.89 10.07
C TYR A 167 -17.25 -9.46 11.41
N GLN A 168 -17.86 -8.51 12.13
CA GLN A 168 -17.34 -8.07 13.43
C GLN A 168 -17.26 -9.19 14.48
N LEU A 169 -18.14 -10.21 14.40
CA LEU A 169 -18.08 -11.39 15.29
C LEU A 169 -16.89 -12.28 14.92
N LEU A 170 -16.65 -12.47 13.61
CA LEU A 170 -15.53 -13.28 13.12
C LEU A 170 -14.19 -12.65 13.54
N GLN A 171 -14.00 -11.36 13.27
CA GLN A 171 -12.79 -10.64 13.69
C GLN A 171 -12.64 -10.59 15.21
N GLY A 172 -13.75 -10.45 15.96
CA GLY A 172 -13.73 -10.54 17.42
C GLY A 172 -13.30 -11.91 17.93
N TYR A 173 -13.74 -12.98 17.24
CA TYR A 173 -13.34 -14.34 17.56
C TYR A 173 -11.89 -14.63 17.20
N ASP A 174 -11.35 -14.06 16.12
CA ASP A 174 -9.92 -14.10 15.79
C ASP A 174 -9.08 -13.64 16.97
N PHE A 175 -9.43 -12.47 17.55
CA PHE A 175 -8.71 -11.95 18.70
C PHE A 175 -8.83 -12.86 19.92
N TYR A 176 -10.02 -13.36 20.23
CA TYR A 176 -10.22 -14.29 21.34
C TYR A 176 -9.41 -15.59 21.12
N TRP A 177 -9.41 -16.16 19.93
CA TRP A 177 -8.67 -17.37 19.61
C TRP A 177 -7.15 -17.16 19.79
N LEU A 178 -6.63 -16.07 19.25
CA LEU A 178 -5.23 -15.71 19.37
C LEU A 178 -4.85 -15.41 20.83
N TYR A 179 -5.72 -14.76 21.57
CA TYR A 179 -5.54 -14.52 23.01
C TYR A 179 -5.39 -15.82 23.78
N LYS A 180 -6.29 -16.78 23.57
CA LYS A 180 -6.29 -18.08 24.28
C LYS A 180 -5.15 -18.99 23.86
N ASN A 181 -4.84 -19.05 22.58
CA ASN A 181 -3.96 -20.08 22.03
C ASN A 181 -2.53 -19.59 21.75
N ARG A 182 -2.32 -18.26 21.68
CA ARG A 182 -1.04 -17.62 21.33
C ARG A 182 -0.62 -16.53 22.32
N ASN A 183 -1.38 -16.29 23.39
CA ASN A 183 -1.17 -15.21 24.35
C ASN A 183 -1.03 -13.83 23.67
N VAL A 184 -1.78 -13.60 22.60
CA VAL A 184 -1.83 -12.30 21.92
C VAL A 184 -2.74 -11.38 22.73
N ARG A 185 -2.20 -10.26 23.22
CA ARG A 185 -2.95 -9.32 24.06
C ARG A 185 -3.25 -7.99 23.42
N LEU A 186 -2.68 -7.70 22.24
CA LEU A 186 -2.88 -6.43 21.55
C LEU A 186 -3.39 -6.67 20.13
N GLN A 187 -4.52 -6.06 19.79
CA GLN A 187 -4.95 -5.94 18.39
C GLN A 187 -4.70 -4.51 17.91
N MET A 188 -4.15 -4.39 16.69
CA MET A 188 -3.88 -3.11 16.06
C MET A 188 -4.51 -3.05 14.66
N GLY A 189 -4.69 -1.81 14.14
CA GLY A 189 -5.22 -1.60 12.80
C GLY A 189 -5.33 -0.13 12.42
N GLY A 190 -5.99 0.17 11.29
CA GLY A 190 -6.37 1.52 10.94
C GLY A 190 -7.52 2.04 11.80
N SER A 191 -7.71 3.34 11.86
CA SER A 191 -8.76 3.96 12.68
C SER A 191 -10.19 3.53 12.28
N ASP A 192 -10.39 3.12 11.03
CA ASP A 192 -11.65 2.54 10.55
C ASP A 192 -11.97 1.17 11.15
N GLN A 193 -10.96 0.49 11.70
CA GLN A 193 -11.08 -0.83 12.35
C GLN A 193 -11.41 -0.76 13.85
N TRP A 194 -11.47 0.42 14.45
CA TRP A 194 -11.69 0.56 15.89
C TRP A 194 -12.91 -0.19 16.42
N GLY A 195 -14.01 -0.14 15.66
CA GLY A 195 -15.25 -0.85 16.01
C GLY A 195 -15.08 -2.37 16.06
N ASN A 196 -14.42 -2.95 15.06
CA ASN A 196 -14.15 -4.39 14.98
C ASN A 196 -13.15 -4.81 16.08
N ILE A 197 -12.07 -4.05 16.26
CA ILE A 197 -11.02 -4.31 17.27
C ILE A 197 -11.62 -4.31 18.68
N THR A 198 -12.42 -3.30 19.02
CA THR A 198 -13.06 -3.22 20.34
C THR A 198 -14.14 -4.30 20.55
N THR A 199 -14.67 -4.89 19.48
CA THR A 199 -15.55 -6.08 19.59
C THR A 199 -14.77 -7.29 20.12
N GLY A 200 -13.52 -7.46 19.66
CA GLY A 200 -12.64 -8.52 20.16
C GLY A 200 -12.26 -8.36 21.62
N THR A 201 -11.87 -7.15 22.03
CA THR A 201 -11.57 -6.88 23.46
C THR A 201 -12.78 -7.10 24.35
N GLU A 202 -13.97 -6.72 23.91
CA GLU A 202 -15.22 -6.93 24.65
C GLU A 202 -15.60 -8.40 24.73
N LEU A 203 -15.43 -9.17 23.67
CA LEU A 203 -15.66 -10.61 23.66
C LEU A 203 -14.75 -11.31 24.69
N ILE A 204 -13.47 -10.98 24.71
CA ILE A 204 -12.50 -11.52 25.67
C ILE A 204 -12.93 -11.16 27.08
N ARG A 205 -13.22 -9.91 27.35
CA ARG A 205 -13.65 -9.44 28.67
C ARG A 205 -14.87 -10.22 29.18
N ARG A 206 -15.91 -10.35 28.36
CA ARG A 206 -17.15 -11.06 28.76
C ARG A 206 -16.94 -12.55 28.99
N LYS A 207 -16.13 -13.18 28.15
CA LYS A 207 -15.82 -14.61 28.32
C LYS A 207 -15.01 -14.87 29.58
N GLU A 208 -14.03 -14.04 29.91
CA GLU A 208 -13.23 -14.17 31.13
C GLU A 208 -14.09 -13.88 32.39
N ALA A 209 -15.03 -12.94 32.32
CA ALA A 209 -15.96 -12.65 33.38
C ALA A 209 -17.12 -13.65 33.52
N GLY A 210 -17.30 -14.56 32.54
CA GLY A 210 -18.46 -15.45 32.47
C GLY A 210 -19.79 -14.75 32.16
N GLU A 211 -19.76 -13.50 31.67
CA GLU A 211 -20.94 -12.68 31.39
C GLU A 211 -21.58 -13.08 30.05
N THR A 212 -22.86 -13.39 30.03
CA THR A 212 -23.64 -13.64 28.80
C THR A 212 -24.65 -12.52 28.55
N GLY A 213 -25.27 -12.47 27.37
CA GLY A 213 -26.11 -11.36 26.91
C GLY A 213 -27.21 -10.88 27.85
N ALA A 214 -27.69 -11.73 28.80
CA ALA A 214 -28.70 -11.36 29.79
C ALA A 214 -28.13 -10.67 31.05
N ASP A 215 -26.84 -10.85 31.36
CA ASP A 215 -26.22 -10.47 32.64
C ASP A 215 -25.30 -9.24 32.48
N ILE A 216 -25.39 -8.50 31.37
CA ILE A 216 -24.48 -7.42 31.06
C ILE A 216 -24.76 -6.24 32.00
N LYS A 217 -23.87 -6.02 32.98
CA LYS A 217 -23.82 -4.78 33.75
C LYS A 217 -23.29 -3.66 32.84
N LEU A 218 -24.10 -2.62 32.67
CA LEU A 218 -23.74 -1.42 31.91
C LEU A 218 -22.71 -0.53 32.66
N GLU A 219 -22.51 -0.74 33.94
CA GLU A 219 -21.53 -0.04 34.73
C GLU A 219 -20.15 -0.64 34.53
N ARG A 220 -19.31 0.09 33.87
CA ARG A 220 -17.92 -0.25 33.61
C ARG A 220 -17.08 0.06 34.85
N ASP A 221 -16.57 -0.95 35.52
CA ASP A 221 -15.36 -0.76 36.32
C ASP A 221 -14.17 -0.65 35.38
N GLU A 222 -13.78 0.57 35.05
CA GLU A 222 -12.66 0.86 34.16
C GLU A 222 -11.29 0.35 34.66
N LYS A 223 -11.26 -0.05 35.95
CA LYS A 223 -10.06 -0.52 36.63
C LYS A 223 -9.98 -2.04 36.80
N ALA A 224 -11.04 -2.79 36.50
CA ALA A 224 -10.95 -4.25 36.44
C ALA A 224 -9.90 -4.64 35.39
N GLY A 225 -8.89 -5.39 35.81
CA GLY A 225 -7.69 -5.69 35.01
C GLY A 225 -8.03 -6.14 33.58
N ARG A 226 -7.79 -5.27 32.62
CA ARG A 226 -7.97 -5.59 31.21
C ARG A 226 -6.83 -6.50 30.79
N GLU A 227 -7.17 -7.59 30.15
CA GLU A 227 -6.21 -8.57 29.67
C GLU A 227 -6.00 -8.47 28.16
N ALA A 228 -6.84 -7.73 27.45
CA ALA A 228 -6.77 -7.50 26.01
C ALA A 228 -6.87 -6.01 25.68
N PHE A 229 -6.04 -5.55 24.75
CA PHE A 229 -5.80 -4.15 24.45
C PHE A 229 -5.99 -3.86 22.97
N ALA A 230 -6.22 -2.59 22.64
CA ALA A 230 -6.43 -2.12 21.30
C ALA A 230 -5.68 -0.81 21.04
N LEU A 231 -5.16 -0.68 19.82
CA LEU A 231 -4.49 0.52 19.32
C LEU A 231 -4.78 0.70 17.82
N THR A 232 -5.02 1.94 17.39
CA THR A 232 -5.20 2.25 15.97
C THR A 232 -4.27 3.37 15.51
N THR A 233 -3.96 3.33 14.20
CA THR A 233 -3.24 4.38 13.49
C THR A 233 -4.21 5.20 12.64
N PRO A 234 -3.97 6.52 12.44
CA PRO A 234 -4.78 7.31 11.52
C PRO A 234 -4.75 6.72 10.11
N LEU A 235 -5.86 6.83 9.38
CA LEU A 235 -5.84 6.57 7.94
C LEU A 235 -4.94 7.59 7.25
N VAL A 236 -4.07 7.12 6.37
CA VAL A 236 -3.21 8.02 5.61
C VAL A 236 -4.02 8.66 4.48
N THR A 237 -4.17 9.98 4.56
CA THR A 237 -4.80 10.81 3.53
C THR A 237 -3.77 11.79 2.96
N LYS A 238 -4.02 12.35 1.80
CA LYS A 238 -3.25 13.51 1.31
C LYS A 238 -3.62 14.77 2.08
N ALA A 239 -2.84 15.82 1.95
CA ALA A 239 -3.13 17.13 2.56
C ALA A 239 -4.48 17.73 2.09
N ASP A 240 -4.95 17.36 0.89
CA ASP A 240 -6.25 17.72 0.34
C ASP A 240 -7.43 16.87 0.88
N GLY A 241 -7.16 15.95 1.81
CA GLY A 241 -8.14 15.04 2.42
C GLY A 241 -8.47 13.79 1.59
N THR A 242 -7.93 13.66 0.38
CA THR A 242 -8.16 12.47 -0.46
C THR A 242 -7.36 11.26 0.04
N LYS A 243 -7.80 10.05 -0.33
CA LYS A 243 -7.11 8.82 0.09
C LYS A 243 -5.70 8.74 -0.51
N PHE A 244 -4.71 8.49 0.36
CA PHE A 244 -3.33 8.23 -0.06
C PHE A 244 -3.17 6.80 -0.62
N GLY A 245 -2.18 6.59 -1.51
CA GLY A 245 -1.88 5.27 -2.07
C GLY A 245 -2.59 4.96 -3.39
N LYS A 246 -3.27 5.94 -3.98
CA LYS A 246 -3.82 5.84 -5.34
C LYS A 246 -3.10 6.80 -6.29
N SER A 247 -2.80 6.31 -7.48
CA SER A 247 -2.38 7.09 -8.65
C SER A 247 -3.58 7.31 -9.59
N GLU A 248 -3.36 8.00 -10.70
CA GLU A 248 -4.36 8.14 -11.78
C GLU A 248 -4.78 6.77 -12.35
N SER A 249 -3.88 5.77 -12.31
CA SER A 249 -4.11 4.39 -12.77
C SER A 249 -4.66 3.45 -11.69
N GLY A 250 -4.99 3.92 -10.50
CA GLY A 250 -5.54 3.12 -9.41
C GLY A 250 -4.59 2.92 -8.22
N ASN A 251 -4.68 1.78 -7.54
CA ASN A 251 -3.84 1.48 -6.38
C ASN A 251 -2.37 1.34 -6.77
N VAL A 252 -1.47 1.84 -5.93
CA VAL A 252 -0.02 1.60 -6.04
C VAL A 252 0.31 0.36 -5.20
N TRP A 253 0.65 -0.72 -5.89
CA TRP A 253 0.86 -2.04 -5.32
C TRP A 253 2.29 -2.27 -4.85
N LEU A 254 2.48 -3.17 -3.90
CA LEU A 254 3.82 -3.58 -3.45
C LEU A 254 4.42 -4.68 -4.34
N ASP A 255 3.61 -5.34 -5.16
CA ASP A 255 4.06 -6.34 -6.12
C ASP A 255 4.68 -5.65 -7.35
N PRO A 256 5.93 -5.99 -7.74
CA PRO A 256 6.60 -5.37 -8.88
C PRO A 256 5.94 -5.67 -10.24
N VAL A 257 5.12 -6.73 -10.34
CA VAL A 257 4.35 -7.04 -11.56
C VAL A 257 3.12 -6.14 -11.70
N MET A 258 2.51 -5.72 -10.58
CA MET A 258 1.33 -4.86 -10.57
C MET A 258 1.67 -3.36 -10.57
N THR A 259 2.79 -2.98 -9.97
CA THR A 259 3.36 -1.61 -10.01
C THR A 259 4.87 -1.77 -10.08
N SER A 260 5.47 -1.41 -11.21
CA SER A 260 6.91 -1.56 -11.38
C SER A 260 7.70 -0.75 -10.34
N PRO A 261 8.94 -1.17 -10.01
CA PRO A 261 9.80 -0.43 -9.07
C PRO A 261 9.99 1.04 -9.48
N TYR A 262 10.03 1.32 -10.78
CA TYR A 262 10.08 2.68 -11.29
C TYR A 262 8.81 3.48 -11.00
N GLN A 263 7.62 2.94 -11.29
CA GLN A 263 6.34 3.61 -11.00
C GLN A 263 6.16 3.80 -9.49
N PHE A 264 6.56 2.81 -8.68
CA PHE A 264 6.55 2.89 -7.24
C PHE A 264 7.48 3.99 -6.70
N TYR A 265 8.71 4.07 -7.20
CA TYR A 265 9.67 5.13 -6.87
C TYR A 265 9.15 6.51 -7.26
N GLN A 266 8.59 6.65 -8.48
CA GLN A 266 8.03 7.91 -8.97
C GLN A 266 6.83 8.37 -8.15
N PHE A 267 5.99 7.45 -7.65
CA PHE A 267 4.88 7.80 -6.77
C PHE A 267 5.38 8.56 -5.53
N TRP A 268 6.42 8.05 -4.86
CA TRP A 268 7.00 8.71 -3.70
C TRP A 268 7.73 9.99 -4.05
N LEU A 269 8.49 9.98 -5.13
CA LEU A 269 9.22 11.15 -5.60
C LEU A 269 8.27 12.31 -5.97
N ASN A 270 7.04 12.03 -6.39
CA ASN A 270 6.05 13.03 -6.80
C ASN A 270 5.07 13.45 -5.70
N THR A 271 5.29 13.04 -4.45
CA THR A 271 4.49 13.53 -3.32
C THR A 271 4.67 15.04 -3.11
N THR A 272 3.63 15.70 -2.58
CA THR A 272 3.66 17.14 -2.36
C THR A 272 4.55 17.50 -1.18
N ASP A 273 5.08 18.74 -1.15
CA ASP A 273 5.87 19.22 0.00
C ASP A 273 5.04 19.26 1.28
N ALA A 274 3.73 19.48 1.18
CA ALA A 274 2.82 19.47 2.31
C ALA A 274 2.63 18.06 2.92
N ASP A 275 2.71 17.00 2.12
CA ASP A 275 2.56 15.62 2.58
C ASP A 275 3.84 15.02 3.16
N CYS A 276 5.00 15.39 2.60
CA CYS A 276 6.28 14.75 2.87
C CYS A 276 6.67 14.64 4.35
N PRO A 277 6.50 15.68 5.21
CA PRO A 277 6.90 15.58 6.62
C PRO A 277 6.15 14.47 7.36
N ARG A 278 4.88 14.25 7.06
CA ARG A 278 4.12 13.15 7.64
C ARG A 278 4.52 11.81 7.03
N LEU A 279 4.69 11.75 5.70
CA LEU A 279 4.98 10.50 5.00
C LEU A 279 6.34 9.92 5.37
N ILE A 280 7.38 10.75 5.55
CA ILE A 280 8.70 10.28 5.98
C ILE A 280 8.65 9.65 7.37
N ARG A 281 7.86 10.22 8.28
CA ARG A 281 7.69 9.68 9.64
C ARG A 281 6.93 8.37 9.64
N VAL A 282 5.88 8.24 8.82
CA VAL A 282 5.01 7.04 8.79
C VAL A 282 5.68 5.87 8.06
N PHE A 283 6.28 6.13 6.89
CA PHE A 283 6.67 5.06 5.97
C PHE A 283 8.16 4.70 6.00
N THR A 284 9.02 5.48 6.66
CA THR A 284 10.44 5.16 6.74
C THR A 284 10.83 4.57 8.09
N LEU A 285 11.98 3.88 8.11
CA LEU A 285 12.61 3.41 9.34
C LEU A 285 13.81 4.28 9.74
N LEU A 286 13.95 5.45 9.13
CA LEU A 286 14.99 6.41 9.48
C LEU A 286 14.84 6.84 10.95
N PRO A 287 15.96 7.06 11.65
CA PRO A 287 15.94 7.52 13.04
C PRO A 287 15.43 8.97 13.15
N LYS A 288 14.88 9.30 14.31
CA LYS A 288 14.24 10.60 14.58
C LYS A 288 15.14 11.78 14.21
N ASN A 289 16.38 11.79 14.68
CA ASN A 289 17.33 12.86 14.42
C ASN A 289 17.65 13.06 12.93
N GLU A 290 17.69 11.99 12.16
CA GLU A 290 17.89 12.04 10.72
C GLU A 290 16.68 12.65 10.02
N ILE A 291 15.47 12.22 10.38
CA ILE A 291 14.23 12.77 9.83
C ILE A 291 14.14 14.28 10.13
N GLU A 292 14.37 14.69 11.38
CA GLU A 292 14.32 16.10 11.77
C GLU A 292 15.37 16.96 11.01
N THR A 293 16.56 16.41 10.76
CA THR A 293 17.57 17.05 9.91
C THR A 293 17.10 17.20 8.47
N LEU A 294 16.52 16.15 7.89
CA LEU A 294 15.99 16.18 6.52
C LEU A 294 14.81 17.14 6.39
N GLU A 295 13.92 17.21 7.40
CA GLU A 295 12.81 18.16 7.44
C GLU A 295 13.30 19.60 7.42
N GLN A 296 14.35 19.92 8.23
CA GLN A 296 14.95 21.26 8.24
C GLN A 296 15.57 21.60 6.88
N GLN A 297 16.39 20.70 6.31
CA GLN A 297 17.00 20.91 5.00
C GLN A 297 15.97 21.10 3.88
N HIS A 298 14.86 20.37 3.97
CA HIS A 298 13.77 20.51 3.01
C HIS A 298 13.04 21.83 3.15
N ALA A 299 12.83 22.32 4.38
CA ALA A 299 12.23 23.63 4.64
C ALA A 299 13.08 24.78 4.08
N ASP A 300 14.41 24.66 4.16
CA ASP A 300 15.36 25.67 3.65
C ASP A 300 15.42 25.67 2.10
N ALA A 301 15.26 24.50 1.47
CA ALA A 301 15.37 24.35 0.01
C ALA A 301 14.37 23.32 -0.57
N PRO A 302 13.05 23.60 -0.56
CA PRO A 302 12.02 22.63 -1.00
C PRO A 302 12.21 22.15 -2.46
N HIS A 303 12.74 23.03 -3.33
CA HIS A 303 12.99 22.73 -4.73
C HIS A 303 13.99 21.57 -4.95
N LEU A 304 14.83 21.25 -3.96
CA LEU A 304 15.75 20.11 -4.01
C LEU A 304 15.06 18.78 -3.74
N ARG A 305 13.80 18.79 -3.24
CA ARG A 305 12.97 17.62 -2.99
C ARG A 305 13.65 16.57 -2.10
N ILE A 306 14.31 17.02 -1.04
CA ILE A 306 15.14 16.19 -0.16
C ILE A 306 14.29 15.12 0.53
N LEU A 307 13.13 15.50 1.10
CA LEU A 307 12.22 14.55 1.76
C LEU A 307 11.68 13.51 0.79
N GLN A 308 11.22 13.94 -0.39
CA GLN A 308 10.69 13.01 -1.41
C GLN A 308 11.73 11.98 -1.82
N ARG A 309 12.98 12.39 -1.99
CA ARG A 309 14.10 11.49 -2.34
C ARG A 309 14.38 10.50 -1.22
N ALA A 310 14.44 10.97 0.03
CA ALA A 310 14.67 10.11 1.18
C ALA A 310 13.57 9.07 1.36
N ILE A 311 12.30 9.47 1.25
CA ILE A 311 11.15 8.56 1.30
C ILE A 311 11.23 7.55 0.15
N ALA A 312 11.40 8.04 -1.09
CA ALA A 312 11.44 7.20 -2.28
C ALA A 312 12.56 6.16 -2.20
N GLN A 313 13.74 6.55 -1.71
CA GLN A 313 14.87 5.64 -1.51
C GLN A 313 14.55 4.58 -0.46
N ASP A 314 14.23 4.99 0.78
CA ASP A 314 14.04 4.06 1.90
C ASP A 314 12.91 3.07 1.64
N VAL A 315 11.76 3.56 1.16
CA VAL A 315 10.58 2.69 0.93
C VAL A 315 10.77 1.80 -0.30
N THR A 316 11.38 2.29 -1.39
CA THR A 316 11.61 1.46 -2.59
C THR A 316 12.63 0.35 -2.31
N ILE A 317 13.71 0.64 -1.59
CA ILE A 317 14.69 -0.39 -1.20
C ILE A 317 14.01 -1.47 -0.36
N ARG A 318 13.16 -1.11 0.57
CA ARG A 318 12.48 -2.05 1.47
C ARG A 318 11.49 -2.94 0.73
N VAL A 319 10.73 -2.39 -0.22
CA VAL A 319 9.71 -3.13 -0.97
C VAL A 319 10.30 -3.94 -2.13
N HIS A 320 11.22 -3.34 -2.90
CA HIS A 320 11.72 -3.89 -4.16
C HIS A 320 13.21 -4.29 -4.11
N GLY A 321 13.88 -4.06 -2.98
CA GLY A 321 15.31 -4.32 -2.81
C GLY A 321 16.21 -3.27 -3.47
N GLN A 322 17.51 -3.34 -3.18
CA GLN A 322 18.51 -2.40 -3.73
C GLN A 322 18.51 -2.40 -5.27
N LYS A 323 18.47 -3.58 -5.89
CA LYS A 323 18.44 -3.69 -7.36
C LYS A 323 17.22 -3.00 -7.98
N GLY A 324 16.03 -3.14 -7.36
CA GLY A 324 14.81 -2.46 -7.83
C GLY A 324 14.92 -0.93 -7.71
N TYR A 325 15.51 -0.44 -6.63
CA TYR A 325 15.77 0.97 -6.44
C TYR A 325 16.78 1.53 -7.47
N ASP A 326 17.90 0.85 -7.68
CA ASP A 326 18.93 1.28 -8.64
C ASP A 326 18.37 1.37 -10.07
N LEU A 327 17.56 0.37 -10.46
CA LEU A 327 16.85 0.39 -11.74
C LEU A 327 15.84 1.54 -11.84
N ALA A 328 15.10 1.82 -10.76
CA ALA A 328 14.14 2.92 -10.73
C ALA A 328 14.81 4.31 -10.82
N VAL A 329 15.96 4.49 -10.14
CA VAL A 329 16.76 5.71 -10.26
C VAL A 329 17.29 5.87 -11.68
N LYS A 330 17.90 4.80 -12.25
CA LYS A 330 18.40 4.80 -13.63
C LYS A 330 17.28 5.13 -14.62
N ALA A 331 16.10 4.53 -14.46
CA ALA A 331 14.92 4.83 -15.29
C ALA A 331 14.51 6.31 -15.18
N SER A 332 14.49 6.86 -13.95
CA SER A 332 14.15 8.26 -13.72
C SER A 332 15.14 9.20 -14.40
N GLU A 333 16.45 8.92 -14.31
CA GLU A 333 17.51 9.70 -14.97
C GLU A 333 17.40 9.61 -16.49
N VAL A 334 17.12 8.43 -17.01
CA VAL A 334 16.94 8.21 -18.45
C VAL A 334 15.71 8.95 -18.99
N LEU A 335 14.58 8.86 -18.29
CA LEU A 335 13.31 9.42 -18.77
C LEU A 335 13.22 10.93 -18.58
N PHE A 336 13.68 11.46 -17.44
CA PHE A 336 13.48 12.87 -17.05
C PHE A 336 14.76 13.64 -16.77
N GLY A 337 15.91 12.96 -16.63
CA GLY A 337 17.20 13.57 -16.38
C GLY A 337 17.90 14.04 -17.65
N LYS A 338 19.20 14.32 -17.50
CA LYS A 338 20.10 14.78 -18.57
C LYS A 338 20.72 13.64 -19.36
N ALA A 339 20.07 12.45 -19.42
CA ALA A 339 20.55 11.33 -20.21
C ALA A 339 20.72 11.75 -21.68
N THR A 340 21.78 11.30 -22.30
CA THR A 340 22.09 11.58 -23.70
C THR A 340 21.74 10.39 -24.57
N LEU A 341 21.76 10.56 -25.90
CA LEU A 341 21.61 9.44 -26.83
C LEU A 341 22.63 8.31 -26.54
N LYS A 342 23.88 8.64 -26.20
CA LYS A 342 24.90 7.65 -25.82
C LYS A 342 24.48 6.84 -24.60
N THR A 343 23.89 7.48 -23.57
CA THR A 343 23.36 6.80 -22.40
C THR A 343 22.25 5.83 -22.77
N LEU A 344 21.32 6.24 -23.65
CA LEU A 344 20.23 5.36 -24.13
C LEU A 344 20.75 4.15 -24.91
N GLN A 345 21.77 4.35 -25.74
CA GLN A 345 22.38 3.29 -26.54
C GLN A 345 23.20 2.28 -25.72
N SER A 346 23.70 2.68 -24.55
CA SER A 346 24.47 1.80 -23.64
C SER A 346 23.62 0.97 -22.70
N ILE A 347 22.28 1.09 -22.73
CA ILE A 347 21.37 0.29 -21.91
C ILE A 347 21.21 -1.10 -22.54
N GLU A 348 21.44 -2.17 -21.78
CA GLU A 348 21.19 -3.53 -22.24
C GLU A 348 19.69 -3.78 -22.47
N ILE A 349 19.32 -4.70 -23.37
CA ILE A 349 17.93 -4.92 -23.78
C ILE A 349 17.01 -5.29 -22.62
N ASP A 350 17.49 -6.11 -21.68
CA ASP A 350 16.73 -6.51 -20.50
C ASP A 350 16.45 -5.31 -19.58
N GLU A 351 17.45 -4.47 -19.35
CA GLU A 351 17.28 -3.22 -18.58
C GLU A 351 16.40 -2.23 -19.34
N PHE A 352 16.53 -2.14 -20.65
CA PHE A 352 15.73 -1.25 -21.50
C PHE A 352 14.24 -1.58 -21.33
N THR A 353 13.88 -2.85 -21.38
CA THR A 353 12.50 -3.31 -21.22
C THR A 353 11.94 -2.90 -19.82
N VAL A 354 12.73 -3.05 -18.78
CA VAL A 354 12.35 -2.66 -17.40
C VAL A 354 12.24 -1.14 -17.25
N ILE A 355 13.20 -0.38 -17.78
CA ILE A 355 13.23 1.10 -17.69
C ILE A 355 12.01 1.72 -18.36
N PHE A 356 11.59 1.16 -19.50
CA PHE A 356 10.49 1.69 -20.29
C PHE A 356 9.17 0.96 -20.04
N GLU A 357 9.11 0.07 -19.05
CA GLU A 357 7.87 -0.54 -18.59
C GLU A 357 6.88 0.54 -18.11
N GLY A 358 5.65 0.49 -18.64
CA GLY A 358 4.63 1.51 -18.34
C GLY A 358 4.76 2.85 -19.08
N VAL A 359 5.79 3.04 -19.89
CA VAL A 359 5.81 4.13 -20.89
C VAL A 359 4.86 3.75 -22.02
N PRO A 360 3.92 4.63 -22.44
CA PRO A 360 3.06 4.37 -23.61
C PRO A 360 3.86 3.96 -24.82
N GLN A 361 3.42 2.90 -25.51
CA GLN A 361 4.11 2.34 -26.68
C GLN A 361 3.16 2.20 -27.85
N THR A 362 3.66 2.52 -29.05
CA THR A 362 2.95 2.29 -30.31
C THR A 362 3.84 1.48 -31.25
N GLU A 363 3.33 0.36 -31.73
CA GLU A 363 4.01 -0.45 -32.75
C GLU A 363 3.81 0.19 -34.11
N ILE A 364 4.88 0.26 -34.89
CA ILE A 364 4.91 0.80 -36.27
C ILE A 364 5.43 -0.29 -37.17
N THR A 365 4.66 -0.64 -38.19
CA THR A 365 5.05 -1.60 -39.23
C THR A 365 6.07 -1.01 -40.21
N ALA A 366 6.80 -1.89 -40.89
CA ALA A 366 7.75 -1.45 -41.92
C ALA A 366 7.07 -0.62 -43.04
N ASN A 367 5.82 -0.92 -43.39
CA ASN A 367 5.06 -0.17 -44.38
C ASN A 367 4.70 1.23 -43.90
N GLU A 368 4.15 1.35 -42.67
CA GLU A 368 3.82 2.66 -42.04
C GLU A 368 5.08 3.53 -41.89
N LEU A 369 6.22 2.90 -41.61
CA LEU A 369 7.50 3.62 -41.52
C LEU A 369 8.00 4.09 -42.90
N ALA A 370 7.83 3.29 -43.93
CA ALA A 370 8.22 3.63 -45.30
C ALA A 370 7.34 4.74 -45.91
N GLU A 371 6.08 4.85 -45.47
CA GLU A 371 5.14 5.88 -45.90
C GLU A 371 5.33 7.22 -45.19
N ALA A 372 6.09 7.24 -44.10
CA ALA A 372 6.38 8.47 -43.36
C ALA A 372 7.46 9.30 -44.07
N ASN A 373 7.07 10.42 -44.69
CA ASN A 373 7.97 11.27 -45.48
C ASN A 373 8.90 12.13 -44.58
N ASP A 374 8.43 12.50 -43.43
CA ASP A 374 9.15 13.36 -42.47
C ASP A 374 8.83 12.97 -41.00
N ILE A 375 9.47 13.65 -40.06
CA ILE A 375 9.27 13.44 -38.65
C ILE A 375 7.82 13.74 -38.23
N THR A 376 7.15 14.68 -38.87
CA THR A 376 5.75 15.02 -38.59
C THR A 376 4.82 13.86 -38.96
N ASP A 377 5.09 13.19 -40.09
CA ASP A 377 4.35 12.00 -40.51
C ASP A 377 4.56 10.85 -39.52
N LEU A 378 5.80 10.61 -39.11
CA LEU A 378 6.12 9.61 -38.10
C LEU A 378 5.35 9.82 -36.81
N LEU A 379 5.35 11.06 -36.28
CA LEU A 379 4.76 11.40 -35.00
C LEU A 379 3.23 11.49 -35.01
N SER A 380 2.59 11.49 -36.16
CA SER A 380 1.14 11.60 -36.28
C SER A 380 0.51 10.46 -37.07
N VAL A 381 0.86 10.31 -38.38
CA VAL A 381 0.22 9.32 -39.25
C VAL A 381 0.70 7.91 -38.93
N ALA A 382 2.00 7.67 -38.92
CA ALA A 382 2.57 6.36 -38.64
C ALA A 382 2.31 5.92 -37.19
N SER A 383 2.22 6.85 -36.24
CA SER A 383 1.81 6.57 -34.86
C SER A 383 0.30 6.43 -34.68
N ARG A 384 -0.50 6.49 -35.74
CA ARG A 384 -1.97 6.41 -35.70
C ARG A 384 -2.63 7.40 -34.75
N GLY A 385 -2.04 8.59 -34.57
CA GLY A 385 -2.54 9.62 -33.69
C GLY A 385 -2.17 9.45 -32.21
N GLU A 386 -1.50 8.37 -31.82
CA GLU A 386 -1.15 8.06 -30.41
C GLU A 386 -0.11 9.04 -29.84
N VAL A 387 0.83 9.52 -30.67
CA VAL A 387 1.79 10.54 -30.22
C VAL A 387 1.21 11.93 -30.40
N TYR A 388 0.76 12.29 -31.59
CA TYR A 388 0.04 13.53 -31.90
C TYR A 388 -1.16 13.22 -32.76
N THR A 389 -2.30 13.78 -32.45
CA THR A 389 -3.58 13.50 -33.13
C THR A 389 -3.62 13.99 -34.57
N SER A 390 -2.72 14.92 -34.96
CA SER A 390 -2.63 15.45 -36.30
C SER A 390 -1.26 16.00 -36.64
N LYS A 391 -0.93 16.04 -37.97
CA LYS A 391 0.28 16.70 -38.46
C LYS A 391 0.39 18.17 -38.01
N GLY A 392 -0.73 18.88 -37.94
CA GLY A 392 -0.76 20.29 -37.49
C GLY A 392 -0.35 20.42 -36.02
N GLU A 393 -0.77 19.50 -35.16
CA GLU A 393 -0.38 19.47 -33.75
C GLU A 393 1.11 19.14 -33.59
N ALA A 394 1.60 18.13 -34.31
CA ALA A 394 3.01 17.75 -34.32
C ALA A 394 3.91 18.91 -34.77
N ARG A 395 3.57 19.61 -35.87
CA ARG A 395 4.31 20.78 -36.36
C ARG A 395 4.38 21.90 -35.32
N ARG A 396 3.25 22.23 -34.70
CA ARG A 396 3.21 23.26 -33.64
C ARG A 396 4.08 22.90 -32.47
N ALA A 397 4.03 21.63 -32.01
CA ALA A 397 4.85 21.16 -30.90
C ALA A 397 6.35 21.21 -31.22
N ILE A 398 6.76 20.85 -32.44
CA ILE A 398 8.14 20.95 -32.91
C ILE A 398 8.58 22.43 -32.95
N SER A 399 7.78 23.30 -33.54
CA SER A 399 8.09 24.75 -33.62
C SER A 399 8.20 25.42 -32.23
N GLN A 400 7.53 24.85 -31.22
CA GLN A 400 7.63 25.30 -29.82
C GLN A 400 8.77 24.62 -29.04
N ASN A 401 9.69 23.91 -29.73
CA ASN A 401 10.79 23.15 -29.11
C ASN A 401 10.32 22.14 -28.04
N ALA A 402 9.09 21.62 -28.14
CA ALA A 402 8.49 20.71 -27.17
C ALA A 402 8.75 19.23 -27.48
N VAL A 403 9.41 18.92 -28.60
CA VAL A 403 9.64 17.54 -29.07
C VAL A 403 11.12 17.19 -29.07
N SER A 404 11.42 15.99 -28.58
CA SER A 404 12.75 15.37 -28.76
C SER A 404 12.59 13.91 -29.17
N VAL A 405 13.49 13.42 -30.00
CA VAL A 405 13.60 12.00 -30.36
C VAL A 405 14.95 11.49 -29.84
N ASN A 406 14.92 10.41 -29.08
CA ASN A 406 16.11 9.85 -28.43
C ASN A 406 16.94 10.92 -27.69
N LYS A 407 16.26 11.85 -26.97
CA LYS A 407 16.85 13.01 -26.26
C LYS A 407 17.47 14.09 -27.16
N ILE A 408 17.39 13.96 -28.46
CA ILE A 408 17.83 15.00 -29.41
C ILE A 408 16.62 15.86 -29.75
N LYS A 409 16.75 17.18 -29.61
CA LYS A 409 15.69 18.13 -29.98
C LYS A 409 15.41 18.10 -31.47
N VAL A 410 14.14 18.06 -31.82
CA VAL A 410 13.65 18.20 -33.18
C VAL A 410 13.31 19.68 -33.41
N ALA A 411 14.05 20.35 -34.28
CA ALA A 411 13.88 21.77 -34.57
C ALA A 411 13.11 22.05 -35.86
N ASP A 412 13.17 21.09 -36.83
CA ASP A 412 12.53 21.23 -38.13
C ASP A 412 11.37 20.21 -38.29
N PRO A 413 10.13 20.68 -38.52
CA PRO A 413 9.01 19.79 -38.81
C PRO A 413 9.17 18.92 -40.08
N ALA A 414 10.02 19.32 -41.00
CA ALA A 414 10.32 18.59 -42.23
C ALA A 414 11.58 17.73 -42.10
N ALA A 415 12.16 17.59 -40.91
CA ALA A 415 13.31 16.73 -40.69
C ALA A 415 13.01 15.29 -41.10
N ALA A 416 14.01 14.61 -41.67
CA ALA A 416 13.89 13.20 -42.05
C ALA A 416 13.57 12.30 -40.86
N VAL A 417 12.90 11.18 -41.10
CA VAL A 417 12.66 10.16 -40.09
C VAL A 417 14.01 9.66 -39.56
N PRO A 418 14.18 9.60 -38.22
CA PRO A 418 15.42 9.16 -37.59
C PRO A 418 15.80 7.73 -37.99
N THR A 419 17.06 7.52 -38.34
CA THR A 419 17.60 6.21 -38.69
C THR A 419 18.25 5.47 -37.52
N SER A 420 18.63 6.19 -36.46
CA SER A 420 19.24 5.60 -35.26
C SER A 420 18.18 5.16 -34.24
N TRP A 421 17.83 3.89 -34.31
CA TRP A 421 16.89 3.25 -33.40
C TRP A 421 17.65 2.68 -32.19
N LEU A 422 17.08 2.88 -30.99
CA LEU A 422 17.57 2.26 -29.76
C LEU A 422 17.28 0.76 -29.82
N GLN A 423 18.25 -0.07 -29.50
CA GLN A 423 18.15 -1.53 -29.58
C GLN A 423 17.62 -2.02 -30.97
N ASP A 424 17.95 -1.29 -32.03
CA ASP A 424 17.47 -1.50 -33.40
C ASP A 424 15.95 -1.50 -33.57
N ARG A 425 15.19 -1.19 -32.53
CA ARG A 425 13.72 -1.34 -32.48
C ARG A 425 12.95 -0.12 -31.99
N TYR A 426 13.55 0.76 -31.17
CA TYR A 426 12.78 1.76 -30.44
C TYR A 426 13.21 3.19 -30.74
N LEU A 427 12.25 4.10 -30.81
CA LEU A 427 12.49 5.55 -30.73
C LEU A 427 11.80 6.09 -29.48
N LEU A 428 12.54 6.79 -28.63
CA LEU A 428 12.01 7.50 -27.50
C LEU A 428 11.56 8.90 -27.90
N ILE A 429 10.28 9.13 -27.92
CA ILE A 429 9.69 10.45 -28.17
C ILE A 429 9.43 11.13 -26.82
N SER A 430 10.00 12.31 -26.62
CA SER A 430 9.67 13.15 -25.46
C SER A 430 8.83 14.34 -25.89
N LYS A 431 7.66 14.52 -25.25
CA LYS A 431 6.62 15.50 -25.52
C LYS A 431 6.45 16.35 -24.25
N GLY A 432 7.27 17.40 -24.13
CA GLY A 432 7.38 18.12 -22.85
C GLY A 432 7.89 17.18 -21.74
N LYS A 433 7.04 16.95 -20.71
CA LYS A 433 7.34 16.02 -19.61
C LYS A 433 6.84 14.58 -19.82
N LYS A 434 6.14 14.30 -20.93
CA LYS A 434 5.62 12.98 -21.26
C LYS A 434 6.56 12.26 -22.22
N ASN A 435 6.73 10.97 -22.02
CA ASN A 435 7.50 10.10 -22.89
C ASN A 435 6.58 9.09 -23.57
N HIS A 436 6.93 8.68 -24.80
CA HIS A 436 6.25 7.70 -25.62
C HIS A 436 7.28 6.89 -26.39
N LEU A 437 7.15 5.57 -26.46
CA LEU A 437 8.00 4.72 -27.28
C LEU A 437 7.31 4.36 -28.60
N LEU A 438 8.00 4.55 -29.71
CA LEU A 438 7.65 3.96 -30.96
C LEU A 438 8.47 2.68 -31.14
N LYS A 439 7.81 1.55 -31.40
CA LYS A 439 8.44 0.23 -31.55
C LYS A 439 8.26 -0.24 -33.00
N LYS A 440 9.35 -0.48 -33.67
CA LYS A 440 9.36 -1.09 -35.04
C LYS A 440 9.06 -2.58 -34.92
N VAL A 441 8.08 -3.07 -35.69
CA VAL A 441 7.67 -4.48 -35.81
C VAL A 441 7.75 -4.97 -37.26
#